data_9e7a7b7fa117604c815fe2885d039f31
#
_entry.id   9e7a7b7fa117604c815fe2885d039f31
#
_cell.length_a   1.000
_cell.length_b   1.000
_cell.length_c   1.000
_cell.angle_alpha   90.00
_cell.angle_beta   90.00
_cell.angle_gamma   90.00
#
_symmetry.space_group_name_H-M   'P 1'
#
loop_
_entity.id
_entity.type
_entity.pdbx_description
1 polymer ?
#
loop_
_entity_poly.entity_id
_entity_poly.type
_entity_poly.pdbx_seq_one_letter_code
_entity_poly.pdbx_strand_id
1 'polypeptide(L)'
;MSEKGDMFYAWTKSADIKGECGGAVISLLKYALEQKIVDVVLTVRKGYDVYDPLPVFITDPAELASCAGSLHCGTFLLPKLIKKYLNGAKDIKVAITVKGCDVKALYELAKRQQINMDNVLSIGLNCGGSISPVLARRMVTEKYGVDPNDVVKEEVHKGELVIITKDGQHKGIKIDELEEEGLGRRMNCQRCETKIPRQADIACGNWGVFGEKAGKATFVEICSEKGAMIFDGAVKSGIIDTCAPEAKGLEIRGKIENVMIKMGKKNQKKQFATLGEGSEKLALIMKETSRCIKCYSCIENCPICYCVECSTKKPHLVAPGIIPPDFMFQMIRFAHIADSCINCGQCQELCPMDIPNSLFMHAQQVELEKMFGHIPGQDMELPVLAFAEEADERARLHATGSDMIYENVFGGEE
;
A
#
# COMPACT_ATOMS: atom_id res chain seq x y z
N MET A 1 9.66 -27.43 10.66
CA MET A 1 9.99 -26.01 10.40
C MET A 1 9.37 -25.66 9.06
N SER A 2 8.67 -24.55 9.05
CA SER A 2 8.04 -24.06 7.81
C SER A 2 9.08 -23.55 6.83
N GLU A 3 8.78 -23.66 5.53
CA GLU A 3 9.64 -23.21 4.45
C GLU A 3 8.91 -22.17 3.59
N LYS A 4 9.65 -21.42 2.79
CA LYS A 4 9.06 -20.49 1.84
C LYS A 4 8.14 -21.23 0.86
N GLY A 5 6.91 -20.77 0.73
CA GLY A 5 5.85 -21.37 -0.08
C GLY A 5 4.86 -22.22 0.72
N ASP A 6 5.16 -22.52 1.98
CA ASP A 6 4.22 -23.24 2.85
C ASP A 6 2.99 -22.38 3.16
N MET A 7 1.85 -23.07 3.24
CA MET A 7 0.55 -22.42 3.44
C MET A 7 -0.21 -23.07 4.60
N PHE A 8 -0.88 -22.25 5.39
CA PHE A 8 -1.59 -22.67 6.60
C PHE A 8 -2.92 -21.93 6.76
N TYR A 9 -3.85 -22.53 7.47
CA TYR A 9 -4.88 -21.81 8.20
C TYR A 9 -4.36 -21.58 9.62
N ALA A 10 -4.42 -20.34 10.10
CA ALA A 10 -3.95 -19.97 11.43
C ALA A 10 -4.97 -19.11 12.16
N TRP A 11 -5.06 -19.27 13.48
CA TRP A 11 -5.94 -18.48 14.34
C TRP A 11 -5.29 -18.22 15.70
N THR A 12 -5.71 -17.13 16.34
CA THR A 12 -5.24 -16.78 17.68
C THR A 12 -5.76 -17.74 18.75
N LYS A 13 -4.96 -17.98 19.77
CA LYS A 13 -5.37 -18.58 21.04
C LYS A 13 -5.53 -17.54 22.15
N SER A 14 -5.22 -16.30 21.87
CA SER A 14 -5.30 -15.19 22.82
C SER A 14 -6.75 -14.69 22.90
N ALA A 15 -7.34 -14.67 24.09
CA ALA A 15 -8.74 -14.31 24.30
C ALA A 15 -9.02 -12.80 24.12
N ASP A 16 -7.96 -11.97 24.20
CA ASP A 16 -8.02 -10.52 24.03
C ASP A 16 -8.05 -10.09 22.55
N ILE A 17 -7.62 -10.96 21.62
CA ILE A 17 -7.57 -10.65 20.19
C ILE A 17 -8.87 -11.11 19.51
N LYS A 18 -9.76 -10.17 19.23
CA LYS A 18 -11.01 -10.40 18.50
C LYS A 18 -10.86 -10.07 17.02
N GLY A 19 -10.13 -10.88 16.29
CA GLY A 19 -9.94 -10.70 14.85
C GLY A 19 -11.14 -11.23 14.05
N GLU A 20 -11.48 -10.56 12.95
CA GLU A 20 -12.60 -10.95 12.05
C GLU A 20 -12.35 -12.28 11.34
N CYS A 21 -11.08 -12.58 11.07
CA CYS A 21 -10.62 -13.77 10.35
C CYS A 21 -9.54 -14.49 11.19
N GLY A 22 -9.87 -14.89 12.41
CA GLY A 22 -8.99 -15.70 13.25
C GLY A 22 -7.89 -14.94 14.01
N GLY A 23 -7.62 -13.66 13.74
CA GLY A 23 -6.69 -12.85 14.55
C GLY A 23 -5.20 -13.19 14.46
N ALA A 24 -4.79 -14.05 13.50
CA ALA A 24 -3.40 -14.50 13.38
C ALA A 24 -2.40 -13.35 13.13
N VAL A 25 -2.78 -12.35 12.33
CA VAL A 25 -1.92 -11.18 12.04
C VAL A 25 -1.51 -10.46 13.32
N ILE A 26 -2.49 -10.12 14.15
CA ILE A 26 -2.22 -9.42 15.43
C ILE A 26 -1.42 -10.31 16.39
N SER A 27 -1.67 -11.62 16.40
CA SER A 27 -0.90 -12.57 17.22
C SER A 27 0.55 -12.68 16.78
N LEU A 28 0.84 -12.68 15.48
CA LEU A 28 2.20 -12.67 14.94
C LEU A 28 2.94 -11.39 15.33
N LEU A 29 2.28 -10.24 15.22
CA LEU A 29 2.85 -8.95 15.63
C LEU A 29 3.10 -8.90 17.15
N LYS A 30 2.14 -9.40 17.94
CA LYS A 30 2.25 -9.49 19.40
C LYS A 30 3.41 -10.38 19.81
N TYR A 31 3.52 -11.57 19.20
CA TYR A 31 4.66 -12.46 19.42
C TYR A 31 6.00 -11.80 19.10
N ALA A 32 6.12 -11.14 17.94
CA ALA A 32 7.36 -10.48 17.53
C ALA A 32 7.78 -9.38 18.51
N LEU A 33 6.84 -8.63 19.08
CA LEU A 33 7.08 -7.57 20.02
C LEU A 33 7.40 -8.12 21.44
N GLU A 34 6.64 -9.12 21.93
CA GLU A 34 6.88 -9.78 23.23
C GLU A 34 8.24 -10.48 23.29
N GLN A 35 8.66 -11.10 22.18
CA GLN A 35 9.96 -11.77 22.09
C GLN A 35 11.12 -10.80 21.76
N LYS A 36 10.84 -9.50 21.68
CA LYS A 36 11.82 -8.44 21.34
C LYS A 36 12.54 -8.72 20.01
N ILE A 37 11.84 -9.38 19.06
CA ILE A 37 12.32 -9.58 17.68
C ILE A 37 12.23 -8.24 16.94
N VAL A 38 11.23 -7.43 17.30
CA VAL A 38 11.06 -6.05 16.87
C VAL A 38 10.87 -5.14 18.08
N ASP A 39 11.21 -3.86 17.93
CA ASP A 39 11.11 -2.85 18.97
C ASP A 39 9.78 -2.09 18.87
N VAL A 40 9.20 -2.02 17.66
CA VAL A 40 7.96 -1.29 17.38
C VAL A 40 7.17 -1.96 16.27
N VAL A 41 5.86 -1.86 16.37
CA VAL A 41 4.92 -2.28 15.33
C VAL A 41 4.26 -1.06 14.69
N LEU A 42 4.35 -0.93 13.37
CA LEU A 42 3.61 0.05 12.58
C LEU A 42 2.40 -0.64 11.94
N THR A 43 1.22 -0.29 12.37
CA THR A 43 -0.03 -0.86 11.86
C THR A 43 -1.15 0.17 11.84
N VAL A 44 -2.38 -0.27 11.63
CA VAL A 44 -3.56 0.59 11.54
C VAL A 44 -4.53 0.25 12.67
N ARG A 45 -5.08 1.28 13.29
CA ARG A 45 -6.12 1.19 14.31
C ARG A 45 -7.34 1.99 13.87
N LYS A 46 -8.53 1.55 14.23
CA LYS A 46 -9.74 2.34 14.07
C LYS A 46 -9.68 3.56 14.99
N GLY A 47 -9.85 4.75 14.42
CA GLY A 47 -9.98 5.99 15.13
C GLY A 47 -11.41 6.22 15.63
N TYR A 48 -12.00 7.34 15.24
CA TYR A 48 -13.36 7.69 15.64
C TYR A 48 -14.43 6.70 15.13
N ASP A 49 -14.31 6.32 13.84
CA ASP A 49 -15.25 5.38 13.20
C ASP A 49 -14.54 4.48 12.18
N VAL A 50 -15.30 3.72 11.37
CA VAL A 50 -14.75 2.83 10.34
C VAL A 50 -14.11 3.55 9.16
N TYR A 51 -14.37 4.83 8.99
CA TYR A 51 -13.79 5.69 7.95
C TYR A 51 -12.56 6.47 8.43
N ASP A 52 -12.16 6.29 9.68
CA ASP A 52 -11.01 6.95 10.29
C ASP A 52 -9.92 5.94 10.67
N PRO A 53 -9.21 5.36 9.68
CA PRO A 53 -8.10 4.46 9.93
C PRO A 53 -6.85 5.27 10.31
N LEU A 54 -6.33 5.05 11.51
CA LEU A 54 -5.15 5.74 12.04
C LEU A 54 -3.91 4.86 11.95
N PRO A 55 -2.83 5.30 11.28
CA PRO A 55 -1.53 4.66 11.42
C PRO A 55 -0.99 4.90 12.83
N VAL A 56 -0.55 3.82 13.47
CA VAL A 56 -0.05 3.86 14.86
C VAL A 56 1.27 3.12 14.98
N PHE A 57 2.16 3.66 15.82
CA PHE A 57 3.37 3.00 16.30
C PHE A 57 3.09 2.43 17.69
N ILE A 58 3.25 1.12 17.84
CA ILE A 58 2.94 0.39 19.06
C ILE A 58 4.23 -0.25 19.60
N THR A 59 4.53 0.00 20.86
CA THR A 59 5.65 -0.58 21.60
C THR A 59 5.20 -1.47 22.75
N ASP A 60 3.93 -1.33 23.20
CA ASP A 60 3.33 -2.21 24.20
C ASP A 60 2.50 -3.30 23.52
N PRO A 61 2.87 -4.59 23.67
CA PRO A 61 2.10 -5.71 23.09
C PRO A 61 0.62 -5.74 23.49
N ALA A 62 0.25 -5.20 24.64
CA ALA A 62 -1.13 -5.17 25.12
C ALA A 62 -2.02 -4.25 24.24
N GLU A 63 -1.47 -3.21 23.63
CA GLU A 63 -2.22 -2.30 22.77
C GLU A 63 -2.59 -2.90 21.40
N LEU A 64 -1.89 -3.95 20.97
CA LEU A 64 -2.10 -4.56 19.64
C LEU A 64 -3.50 -5.11 19.43
N ALA A 65 -4.17 -5.56 20.49
CA ALA A 65 -5.54 -6.03 20.41
C ALA A 65 -6.52 -4.96 19.87
N SER A 66 -6.23 -3.67 20.09
CA SER A 66 -7.02 -2.55 19.56
C SER A 66 -6.89 -2.35 18.04
N CYS A 67 -5.93 -3.01 17.41
CA CYS A 67 -5.68 -2.96 15.96
C CYS A 67 -6.31 -4.16 15.22
N ALA A 68 -7.05 -5.02 15.92
CA ALA A 68 -7.74 -6.15 15.32
C ALA A 68 -8.95 -5.68 14.48
N GLY A 69 -9.14 -6.29 13.33
CA GLY A 69 -10.22 -5.98 12.39
C GLY A 69 -9.72 -5.42 11.08
N SER A 70 -10.61 -5.31 10.10
CA SER A 70 -10.33 -4.79 8.76
C SER A 70 -10.95 -3.42 8.56
N LEU A 71 -10.19 -2.47 8.01
CA LEU A 71 -10.67 -1.15 7.64
C LEU A 71 -10.48 -0.97 6.12
N HIS A 72 -11.59 -0.83 5.39
CA HIS A 72 -11.59 -0.78 3.92
C HIS A 72 -11.46 0.64 3.38
N CYS A 73 -11.69 1.65 4.20
CA CYS A 73 -11.69 3.07 3.83
C CYS A 73 -10.39 3.78 4.25
N GLY A 74 -9.23 3.19 3.94
CA GLY A 74 -7.92 3.79 4.21
C GLY A 74 -7.11 3.98 2.94
N THR A 75 -6.60 5.18 2.72
CA THR A 75 -5.90 5.53 1.47
C THR A 75 -4.40 5.76 1.62
N PHE A 76 -3.87 5.88 2.84
CA PHE A 76 -2.46 6.15 3.11
C PHE A 76 -1.55 4.93 2.89
N LEU A 77 -0.23 5.20 2.83
CA LEU A 77 0.84 4.21 2.76
C LEU A 77 1.71 4.29 4.01
N LEU A 78 1.94 3.15 4.65
CA LEU A 78 2.70 3.06 5.89
C LEU A 78 4.22 3.19 5.70
N PRO A 79 4.87 2.69 4.63
CA PRO A 79 6.34 2.68 4.52
C PRO A 79 6.99 4.05 4.64
N LYS A 80 6.34 5.11 4.13
CA LYS A 80 6.87 6.47 4.25
C LYS A 80 7.00 6.94 5.70
N LEU A 81 6.19 6.39 6.60
CA LEU A 81 6.25 6.71 8.04
C LEU A 81 7.50 6.12 8.69
N ILE A 82 7.96 4.93 8.24
CA ILE A 82 9.23 4.35 8.71
C ILE A 82 10.38 5.30 8.36
N LYS A 83 10.43 5.77 7.11
CA LYS A 83 11.46 6.74 6.71
C LYS A 83 11.36 8.01 7.56
N LYS A 84 10.17 8.57 7.71
CA LYS A 84 9.97 9.89 8.31
C LYS A 84 10.17 9.92 9.82
N TYR A 85 9.75 8.86 10.52
CA TYR A 85 9.69 8.87 12.00
C TYR A 85 10.65 7.87 12.67
N LEU A 86 11.16 6.89 11.92
CA LEU A 86 12.04 5.84 12.44
C LEU A 86 13.39 5.78 11.70
N ASN A 87 13.85 6.90 11.16
CA ASN A 87 15.12 6.98 10.42
C ASN A 87 15.33 5.84 9.40
N GLY A 88 14.25 5.43 8.69
CA GLY A 88 14.33 4.33 7.74
C GLY A 88 14.62 2.95 8.37
N ALA A 89 14.33 2.74 9.63
CA ALA A 89 14.63 1.53 10.37
C ALA A 89 16.15 1.20 10.41
N LYS A 90 17.03 2.20 10.37
CA LYS A 90 18.49 1.95 10.42
C LYS A 90 18.91 1.42 11.79
N ASP A 91 18.36 1.98 12.89
CA ASP A 91 18.77 1.72 14.27
C ASP A 91 17.68 1.06 15.12
N ILE A 92 16.54 0.71 14.51
CA ILE A 92 15.38 0.16 15.19
C ILE A 92 14.74 -0.94 14.34
N LYS A 93 14.30 -2.03 15.00
CA LYS A 93 13.60 -3.14 14.32
C LYS A 93 12.09 -2.89 14.33
N VAL A 94 11.48 -2.96 13.16
CA VAL A 94 10.07 -2.59 12.95
C VAL A 94 9.30 -3.76 12.35
N ALA A 95 8.16 -4.13 12.94
CA ALA A 95 7.17 -4.91 12.22
C ALA A 95 6.14 -3.98 11.57
N ILE A 96 5.70 -4.31 10.37
CA ILE A 96 4.73 -3.50 9.62
C ILE A 96 3.69 -4.38 8.94
N THR A 97 2.41 -3.95 9.01
CA THR A 97 1.36 -4.53 8.15
C THR A 97 1.36 -3.84 6.79
N VAL A 98 1.34 -4.61 5.69
CA VAL A 98 1.50 -4.07 4.34
C VAL A 98 0.46 -4.62 3.36
N LYS A 99 -0.12 -3.73 2.54
CA LYS A 99 -0.85 -4.08 1.33
C LYS A 99 0.12 -4.23 0.15
N GLY A 100 -0.34 -4.66 -1.01
CA GLY A 100 0.49 -4.77 -2.21
C GLY A 100 1.22 -3.48 -2.60
N CYS A 101 0.57 -2.32 -2.47
CA CYS A 101 1.21 -1.03 -2.72
C CYS A 101 2.21 -0.63 -1.62
N ASP A 102 1.98 -1.03 -0.37
CA ASP A 102 2.93 -0.77 0.72
C ASP A 102 4.21 -1.59 0.54
N VAL A 103 4.09 -2.89 0.23
CA VAL A 103 5.28 -3.73 0.04
C VAL A 103 6.12 -3.26 -1.15
N LYS A 104 5.48 -2.86 -2.26
CA LYS A 104 6.19 -2.23 -3.38
C LYS A 104 6.91 -0.95 -2.95
N ALA A 105 6.28 -0.13 -2.11
CA ALA A 105 6.91 1.08 -1.57
C ALA A 105 8.12 0.77 -0.68
N LEU A 106 8.06 -0.31 0.13
CA LEU A 106 9.22 -0.75 0.92
C LEU A 106 10.41 -1.06 0.02
N TYR A 107 10.22 -1.87 -1.04
CA TYR A 107 11.28 -2.21 -1.97
C TYR A 107 11.83 -1.00 -2.71
N GLU A 108 10.96 -0.10 -3.18
CA GLU A 108 11.42 1.12 -3.86
C GLU A 108 12.19 2.07 -2.95
N LEU A 109 11.82 2.18 -1.68
CA LEU A 109 12.57 2.95 -0.70
C LEU A 109 13.88 2.26 -0.30
N ALA A 110 13.87 0.93 -0.18
CA ALA A 110 15.06 0.16 0.16
C ALA A 110 16.13 0.21 -0.95
N LYS A 111 15.74 0.09 -2.23
CA LYS A 111 16.64 0.28 -3.39
C LYS A 111 17.41 1.60 -3.32
N ARG A 112 16.79 2.61 -2.75
CA ARG A 112 17.34 3.98 -2.59
C ARG A 112 17.93 4.21 -1.20
N GLN A 113 18.21 3.13 -0.46
CA GLN A 113 18.80 3.15 0.88
C GLN A 113 18.03 4.03 1.90
N GLN A 114 16.73 4.23 1.64
CA GLN A 114 15.88 5.01 2.53
C GLN A 114 15.25 4.16 3.63
N ILE A 115 15.25 2.83 3.48
CA ILE A 115 14.78 1.85 4.48
C ILE A 115 15.77 0.70 4.52
N ASN A 116 16.15 0.30 5.74
CA ASN A 116 16.93 -0.92 5.97
C ASN A 116 15.98 -2.11 6.14
N MET A 117 15.84 -2.94 5.09
CA MET A 117 14.95 -4.10 5.08
C MET A 117 15.35 -5.21 6.04
N ASP A 118 16.62 -5.29 6.47
CA ASP A 118 17.06 -6.29 7.45
C ASP A 118 16.37 -6.07 8.79
N ASN A 119 16.05 -4.83 9.12
CA ASN A 119 15.36 -4.44 10.34
C ASN A 119 13.83 -4.35 10.18
N VAL A 120 13.26 -4.70 9.02
CA VAL A 120 11.82 -4.68 8.78
C VAL A 120 11.27 -6.10 8.71
N LEU A 121 10.28 -6.41 9.54
CA LEU A 121 9.41 -7.58 9.45
C LEU A 121 8.10 -7.16 8.83
N SER A 122 7.76 -7.69 7.66
CA SER A 122 6.56 -7.31 6.92
C SER A 122 5.49 -8.41 6.94
N ILE A 123 4.30 -8.06 7.43
CA ILE A 123 3.12 -8.92 7.40
C ILE A 123 2.17 -8.40 6.31
N GLY A 124 2.14 -9.12 5.20
CA GLY A 124 1.33 -8.80 4.04
C GLY A 124 -0.15 -9.09 4.25
N LEU A 125 -1.01 -8.22 3.74
CA LEU A 125 -2.46 -8.37 3.80
C LEU A 125 -3.04 -8.44 2.39
N ASN A 126 -3.86 -9.45 2.11
CA ASN A 126 -4.61 -9.54 0.85
C ASN A 126 -5.43 -8.26 0.67
N CYS A 127 -5.40 -7.70 -0.54
CA CYS A 127 -6.05 -6.42 -0.79
C CYS A 127 -6.90 -6.44 -2.07
N GLY A 128 -8.20 -6.29 -1.91
CA GLY A 128 -9.15 -6.07 -3.00
C GLY A 128 -9.15 -4.65 -3.56
N GLY A 129 -8.65 -3.70 -2.79
CA GLY A 129 -8.69 -2.26 -3.05
C GLY A 129 -9.21 -1.50 -1.84
N SER A 130 -9.15 -0.18 -1.86
CA SER A 130 -9.70 0.70 -0.83
C SER A 130 -10.60 1.78 -1.43
N ILE A 131 -11.46 2.35 -0.59
CA ILE A 131 -12.34 3.47 -0.91
C ILE A 131 -11.83 4.69 -0.14
N SER A 132 -11.96 5.88 -0.72
CA SER A 132 -11.68 7.12 0.00
C SER A 132 -12.66 7.31 1.15
N PRO A 133 -12.23 7.72 2.35
CA PRO A 133 -13.13 7.96 3.49
C PRO A 133 -14.29 8.90 3.18
N VAL A 134 -14.00 10.00 2.47
CA VAL A 134 -15.02 10.98 2.06
C VAL A 134 -16.02 10.35 1.10
N LEU A 135 -15.53 9.59 0.12
CA LEU A 135 -16.37 8.90 -0.85
C LEU A 135 -17.19 7.79 -0.21
N ALA A 136 -16.62 7.06 0.76
CA ALA A 136 -17.32 6.02 1.50
C ALA A 136 -18.51 6.58 2.29
N ARG A 137 -18.35 7.70 3.00
CA ARG A 137 -19.45 8.36 3.71
C ARG A 137 -20.57 8.79 2.75
N ARG A 138 -20.19 9.38 1.61
CA ARG A 138 -21.12 9.76 0.56
C ARG A 138 -21.86 8.54 -0.02
N MET A 139 -21.13 7.48 -0.34
CA MET A 139 -21.68 6.21 -0.82
C MET A 139 -22.72 5.61 0.16
N VAL A 140 -22.39 5.57 1.44
CA VAL A 140 -23.29 5.04 2.47
C VAL A 140 -24.59 5.85 2.54
N THR A 141 -24.50 7.18 2.48
CA THR A 141 -25.68 8.04 2.47
C THR A 141 -26.50 7.86 1.20
N GLU A 142 -25.88 7.94 0.03
CA GLU A 142 -26.59 8.00 -1.25
C GLU A 142 -27.11 6.63 -1.71
N LYS A 143 -26.37 5.54 -1.44
CA LYS A 143 -26.69 4.20 -1.96
C LYS A 143 -27.33 3.29 -0.95
N TYR A 144 -26.87 3.31 0.28
CA TYR A 144 -27.43 2.45 1.34
C TYR A 144 -28.58 3.13 2.10
N GLY A 145 -28.73 4.45 1.97
CA GLY A 145 -29.75 5.20 2.69
C GLY A 145 -29.58 5.12 4.21
N VAL A 146 -28.31 5.12 4.67
CA VAL A 146 -27.92 4.99 6.08
C VAL A 146 -27.09 6.20 6.48
N ASP A 147 -27.22 6.66 7.73
CA ASP A 147 -26.27 7.61 8.29
C ASP A 147 -24.90 6.92 8.41
N PRO A 148 -23.82 7.45 7.82
CA PRO A 148 -22.48 6.88 7.96
C PRO A 148 -22.04 6.69 9.41
N ASN A 149 -22.52 7.51 10.34
CA ASN A 149 -22.23 7.37 11.76
C ASN A 149 -22.86 6.12 12.41
N ASP A 150 -23.84 5.51 11.78
CA ASP A 150 -24.47 4.28 12.27
C ASP A 150 -23.78 3.01 11.74
N VAL A 151 -22.84 3.12 10.84
CA VAL A 151 -22.06 1.99 10.35
C VAL A 151 -20.97 1.61 11.37
N VAL A 152 -20.99 0.36 11.80
CA VAL A 152 -20.01 -0.19 12.75
C VAL A 152 -18.97 -1.07 12.10
N LYS A 153 -19.29 -1.62 10.91
CA LYS A 153 -18.38 -2.52 10.17
C LYS A 153 -18.68 -2.49 8.68
N GLU A 154 -17.65 -2.71 7.90
CA GLU A 154 -17.71 -2.95 6.47
C GLU A 154 -17.06 -4.28 6.14
N GLU A 155 -17.65 -5.03 5.22
CA GLU A 155 -17.14 -6.32 4.74
C GLU A 155 -17.25 -6.41 3.22
N VAL A 156 -16.32 -7.14 2.61
CA VAL A 156 -16.46 -7.57 1.21
C VAL A 156 -16.85 -9.03 1.19
N HIS A 157 -18.08 -9.32 0.78
CA HIS A 157 -18.61 -10.67 0.71
C HIS A 157 -19.15 -10.97 -0.69
N LYS A 158 -18.61 -11.99 -1.36
CA LYS A 158 -19.02 -12.46 -2.71
C LYS A 158 -19.16 -11.35 -3.76
N GLY A 159 -18.28 -10.35 -3.71
CA GLY A 159 -18.30 -9.23 -4.67
C GLY A 159 -19.27 -8.10 -4.28
N GLU A 160 -19.90 -8.16 -3.13
CA GLU A 160 -20.67 -7.08 -2.54
C GLU A 160 -19.87 -6.38 -1.45
N LEU A 161 -20.02 -5.07 -1.36
CA LEU A 161 -19.65 -4.32 -0.18
C LEU A 161 -20.86 -4.33 0.78
N VAL A 162 -20.69 -4.98 1.92
CA VAL A 162 -21.70 -5.11 2.94
C VAL A 162 -21.37 -4.16 4.07
N ILE A 163 -22.32 -3.31 4.45
CA ILE A 163 -22.24 -2.50 5.67
C ILE A 163 -23.09 -3.12 6.77
N ILE A 164 -22.60 -3.05 8.00
CA ILE A 164 -23.30 -3.50 9.21
C ILE A 164 -23.54 -2.27 10.08
N THR A 165 -24.78 -2.06 10.45
CA THR A 165 -25.19 -0.90 11.25
C THR A 165 -25.28 -1.23 12.75
N LYS A 166 -25.34 -0.21 13.60
CA LYS A 166 -25.45 -0.34 15.07
C LYS A 166 -26.65 -1.17 15.52
N ASP A 167 -27.74 -1.13 14.75
CA ASP A 167 -28.96 -1.93 14.99
C ASP A 167 -28.87 -3.35 14.41
N GLY A 168 -27.73 -3.74 13.88
CA GLY A 168 -27.45 -5.07 13.37
C GLY A 168 -27.99 -5.35 11.96
N GLN A 169 -28.44 -4.34 11.21
CA GLN A 169 -28.82 -4.55 9.81
C GLN A 169 -27.59 -4.77 8.92
N HIS A 170 -27.71 -5.69 7.97
CA HIS A 170 -26.72 -5.96 6.93
C HIS A 170 -27.29 -5.50 5.59
N LYS A 171 -26.60 -4.59 4.92
CA LYS A 171 -26.96 -4.10 3.60
C LYS A 171 -25.79 -4.31 2.65
N GLY A 172 -26.00 -5.02 1.54
CA GLY A 172 -24.98 -5.31 0.52
C GLY A 172 -25.32 -4.67 -0.83
N ILE A 173 -24.33 -4.11 -1.51
CA ILE A 173 -24.44 -3.65 -2.90
C ILE A 173 -23.20 -4.18 -3.65
N LYS A 174 -23.39 -4.60 -4.92
CA LYS A 174 -22.29 -5.09 -5.74
C LYS A 174 -21.25 -4.00 -5.96
N ILE A 175 -19.99 -4.36 -5.79
CA ILE A 175 -18.86 -3.43 -5.94
C ILE A 175 -18.83 -2.85 -7.36
N ASP A 176 -19.14 -3.66 -8.38
CA ASP A 176 -19.15 -3.19 -9.77
C ASP A 176 -20.20 -2.11 -10.01
N GLU A 177 -21.39 -2.22 -9.41
CA GLU A 177 -22.45 -1.18 -9.48
C GLU A 177 -21.98 0.12 -8.82
N LEU A 178 -21.33 0.05 -7.66
CA LEU A 178 -20.75 1.22 -7.00
C LEU A 178 -19.63 1.85 -7.82
N GLU A 179 -18.81 1.06 -8.50
CA GLU A 179 -17.71 1.56 -9.34
C GLU A 179 -18.21 2.24 -10.62
N GLU A 180 -19.28 1.73 -11.23
CA GLU A 180 -19.90 2.36 -12.39
C GLU A 180 -20.43 3.77 -12.09
N GLU A 181 -20.86 4.01 -10.86
CA GLU A 181 -21.31 5.31 -10.37
C GLU A 181 -20.19 6.17 -9.77
N GLY A 182 -18.95 5.68 -9.77
CA GLY A 182 -17.80 6.40 -9.23
C GLY A 182 -17.74 6.43 -7.70
N LEU A 183 -18.50 5.55 -7.02
CA LEU A 183 -18.60 5.47 -5.56
C LEU A 183 -17.83 4.28 -4.96
N GLY A 184 -17.26 3.43 -5.79
CA GLY A 184 -16.57 2.22 -5.37
C GLY A 184 -15.08 2.44 -5.06
N ARG A 185 -14.27 1.41 -5.37
CA ARG A 185 -12.83 1.45 -5.14
C ARG A 185 -12.16 2.58 -5.93
N ARG A 186 -11.09 3.12 -5.37
CA ARG A 186 -10.25 4.13 -6.03
C ARG A 186 -9.78 3.64 -7.40
N MET A 187 -9.68 4.53 -8.37
CA MET A 187 -9.29 4.18 -9.75
C MET A 187 -7.98 3.40 -9.84
N ASN A 188 -6.97 3.77 -9.04
CA ASN A 188 -5.72 3.03 -8.97
C ASN A 188 -5.90 1.61 -8.39
N CYS A 189 -6.81 1.40 -7.45
CA CYS A 189 -7.13 0.09 -6.89
C CYS A 189 -7.89 -0.79 -7.88
N GLN A 190 -8.76 -0.21 -8.70
CA GLN A 190 -9.47 -0.93 -9.77
C GLN A 190 -8.50 -1.52 -10.79
N ARG A 191 -7.40 -0.81 -11.16
CA ARG A 191 -6.37 -1.27 -12.11
C ARG A 191 -5.14 -1.91 -11.46
N CYS A 192 -5.17 -2.17 -10.14
CA CYS A 192 -4.08 -2.80 -9.41
C CYS A 192 -4.03 -4.31 -9.67
N GLU A 193 -2.86 -4.86 -9.90
CA GLU A 193 -2.62 -6.28 -10.11
C GLU A 193 -1.99 -7.00 -8.90
N THR A 194 -1.43 -6.25 -7.94
CA THR A 194 -0.83 -6.83 -6.74
C THR A 194 -1.90 -7.05 -5.67
N LYS A 195 -2.41 -8.26 -5.60
CA LYS A 195 -3.53 -8.65 -4.73
C LYS A 195 -3.10 -9.39 -3.47
N ILE A 196 -2.11 -10.25 -3.59
CA ILE A 196 -1.44 -10.95 -2.49
C ILE A 196 -0.01 -10.43 -2.44
N PRO A 197 0.42 -9.78 -1.36
CA PRO A 197 1.75 -9.16 -1.27
C PRO A 197 2.83 -10.18 -0.89
N ARG A 198 3.19 -11.08 -1.82
CA ARG A 198 4.19 -12.15 -1.61
C ARG A 198 5.63 -11.65 -1.48
N GLN A 199 5.88 -10.37 -1.72
CA GLN A 199 7.16 -9.72 -1.40
C GLN A 199 7.31 -9.43 0.10
N ALA A 200 6.23 -9.52 0.89
CA ALA A 200 6.31 -9.47 2.35
C ALA A 200 6.92 -10.75 2.92
N ASP A 201 7.25 -10.77 4.21
CA ASP A 201 7.78 -11.96 4.87
C ASP A 201 6.71 -13.04 5.05
N ILE A 202 5.48 -12.62 5.34
CA ILE A 202 4.30 -13.48 5.46
C ILE A 202 3.15 -12.82 4.72
N ALA A 203 2.38 -13.54 3.91
CA ALA A 203 1.18 -13.04 3.27
C ALA A 203 -0.09 -13.63 3.90
N CYS A 204 -0.92 -12.76 4.46
CA CYS A 204 -2.13 -13.12 5.22
C CYS A 204 -3.42 -12.64 4.55
N GLY A 205 -4.53 -13.27 4.87
CA GLY A 205 -5.87 -12.83 4.47
C GLY A 205 -6.95 -13.88 4.69
N ASN A 206 -8.15 -13.57 4.25
CA ASN A 206 -9.28 -14.49 4.35
C ASN A 206 -9.56 -15.29 3.06
N TRP A 207 -8.91 -14.96 1.95
CA TRP A 207 -9.12 -15.64 0.68
C TRP A 207 -8.64 -17.08 0.73
N GLY A 208 -9.52 -18.01 0.44
CA GLY A 208 -9.25 -19.44 0.47
C GLY A 208 -9.48 -20.09 1.83
N VAL A 209 -9.88 -19.35 2.86
CA VAL A 209 -10.36 -19.99 4.10
C VAL A 209 -11.73 -20.58 3.84
N PHE A 210 -11.87 -21.89 3.98
CA PHE A 210 -13.05 -22.65 3.59
C PHE A 210 -13.51 -23.59 4.71
N GLY A 211 -14.74 -24.13 4.57
CA GLY A 211 -15.31 -25.12 5.48
C GLY A 211 -15.59 -24.55 6.88
N GLU A 212 -15.34 -25.35 7.91
CA GLU A 212 -15.57 -24.97 9.31
C GLU A 212 -14.71 -23.82 9.82
N LYS A 213 -13.60 -23.54 9.13
CA LYS A 213 -12.66 -22.45 9.46
C LYS A 213 -13.03 -21.12 8.82
N ALA A 214 -14.01 -21.07 7.91
CA ALA A 214 -14.46 -19.83 7.27
C ALA A 214 -14.86 -18.79 8.32
N GLY A 215 -14.31 -17.58 8.24
CA GLY A 215 -14.49 -16.51 9.23
C GLY A 215 -13.79 -16.72 10.58
N LYS A 216 -13.13 -17.87 10.80
CA LYS A 216 -12.49 -18.23 12.08
C LYS A 216 -10.97 -18.38 11.97
N ALA A 217 -10.43 -18.38 10.78
CA ALA A 217 -8.99 -18.52 10.55
C ALA A 217 -8.51 -17.51 9.51
N THR A 218 -7.22 -17.21 9.55
CA THR A 218 -6.47 -16.46 8.56
C THR A 218 -5.76 -17.46 7.64
N PHE A 219 -5.81 -17.25 6.33
CA PHE A 219 -4.92 -17.92 5.41
C PHE A 219 -3.55 -17.27 5.49
N VAL A 220 -2.53 -18.07 5.76
CA VAL A 220 -1.13 -17.65 5.92
C VAL A 220 -0.28 -18.32 4.85
N GLU A 221 0.52 -17.58 4.13
CA GLU A 221 1.51 -18.04 3.16
C GLU A 221 2.89 -17.54 3.60
N ILE A 222 3.84 -18.42 3.78
CA ILE A 222 5.21 -18.08 4.17
C ILE A 222 5.98 -17.62 2.94
N CYS A 223 6.52 -16.41 2.96
CA CYS A 223 7.15 -15.81 1.79
C CYS A 223 8.66 -15.60 1.92
N SER A 224 9.21 -15.70 3.14
CA SER A 224 10.65 -15.60 3.43
C SER A 224 11.07 -16.50 4.57
N GLU A 225 12.39 -16.71 4.72
CA GLU A 225 12.96 -17.41 5.87
C GLU A 225 12.67 -16.68 7.20
N LYS A 226 12.74 -15.33 7.16
CA LYS A 226 12.36 -14.49 8.31
C LYS A 226 10.89 -14.74 8.68
N GLY A 227 10.00 -14.80 7.70
CA GLY A 227 8.60 -15.14 7.90
C GLY A 227 8.39 -16.53 8.51
N ALA A 228 9.13 -17.54 8.04
CA ALA A 228 9.08 -18.88 8.59
C ALA A 228 9.49 -18.92 10.06
N MET A 229 10.60 -18.26 10.42
CA MET A 229 11.06 -18.20 11.81
C MET A 229 10.03 -17.58 12.75
N ILE A 230 9.40 -16.48 12.34
CA ILE A 230 8.35 -15.79 13.12
C ILE A 230 7.13 -16.67 13.28
N PHE A 231 6.67 -17.27 12.20
CA PHE A 231 5.49 -18.12 12.21
C PHE A 231 5.69 -19.36 13.09
N ASP A 232 6.77 -20.10 12.91
CA ASP A 232 7.10 -21.28 13.70
C ASP A 232 7.28 -20.95 15.18
N GLY A 233 7.92 -19.81 15.47
CA GLY A 233 8.08 -19.32 16.84
C GLY A 233 6.73 -19.00 17.49
N ALA A 234 5.82 -18.35 16.79
CA ALA A 234 4.48 -18.04 17.29
C ALA A 234 3.63 -19.31 17.50
N VAL A 235 3.73 -20.31 16.63
CA VAL A 235 3.10 -21.62 16.81
C VAL A 235 3.67 -22.31 18.05
N LYS A 236 4.99 -22.37 18.16
CA LYS A 236 5.69 -23.04 19.27
C LYS A 236 5.39 -22.39 20.63
N SER A 237 5.24 -21.07 20.65
CA SER A 237 4.85 -20.33 21.87
C SER A 237 3.40 -20.57 22.29
N GLY A 238 2.57 -21.12 21.39
CA GLY A 238 1.16 -21.38 21.63
C GLY A 238 0.26 -20.14 21.51
N ILE A 239 0.74 -19.01 20.98
CA ILE A 239 -0.10 -17.80 20.76
C ILE A 239 -1.03 -17.98 19.54
N ILE A 240 -0.62 -18.76 18.56
CA ILE A 240 -1.43 -19.17 17.42
C ILE A 240 -1.56 -20.68 17.33
N ASP A 241 -2.66 -21.15 16.75
CA ASP A 241 -2.86 -22.53 16.36
C ASP A 241 -3.02 -22.64 14.85
N THR A 242 -2.70 -23.77 14.26
CA THR A 242 -2.64 -23.92 12.81
C THR A 242 -3.12 -25.28 12.34
N CYS A 243 -3.57 -25.34 11.08
CA CYS A 243 -3.74 -26.59 10.35
C CYS A 243 -3.41 -26.37 8.87
N ALA A 244 -3.19 -27.46 8.15
CA ALA A 244 -3.04 -27.44 6.70
C ALA A 244 -4.33 -26.90 6.04
N PRO A 245 -4.21 -26.08 4.98
CA PRO A 245 -5.37 -25.63 4.24
C PRO A 245 -6.00 -26.78 3.45
N GLU A 246 -7.31 -26.78 3.34
CA GLU A 246 -8.01 -27.71 2.47
C GLU A 246 -7.66 -27.47 1.00
N ALA A 247 -7.57 -28.54 0.19
CA ALA A 247 -7.27 -28.43 -1.25
C ALA A 247 -8.21 -27.47 -1.98
N LYS A 248 -9.51 -27.47 -1.62
CA LYS A 248 -10.50 -26.54 -2.15
C LYS A 248 -10.21 -25.08 -1.74
N GLY A 249 -9.65 -24.87 -0.56
CA GLY A 249 -9.24 -23.54 -0.08
C GLY A 249 -8.08 -22.97 -0.91
N LEU A 250 -7.09 -23.81 -1.24
CA LEU A 250 -6.00 -23.45 -2.14
C LEU A 250 -6.52 -23.05 -3.53
N GLU A 251 -7.42 -23.86 -4.10
CA GLU A 251 -8.07 -23.57 -5.38
C GLU A 251 -8.84 -22.23 -5.35
N ILE A 252 -9.65 -22.01 -4.31
CA ILE A 252 -10.43 -20.77 -4.13
C ILE A 252 -9.50 -19.56 -4.04
N ARG A 253 -8.41 -19.65 -3.25
CA ARG A 253 -7.42 -18.56 -3.14
C ARG A 253 -6.84 -18.18 -4.49
N GLY A 254 -6.33 -19.16 -5.25
CA GLY A 254 -5.79 -18.93 -6.58
C GLY A 254 -6.82 -18.40 -7.57
N LYS A 255 -8.07 -18.89 -7.50
CA LYS A 255 -9.17 -18.42 -8.35
C LYS A 255 -9.53 -16.96 -8.07
N ILE A 256 -9.65 -16.58 -6.81
CA ILE A 256 -9.95 -15.18 -6.43
C ILE A 256 -8.82 -14.27 -6.92
N GLU A 257 -7.58 -14.61 -6.65
CA GLU A 257 -6.42 -13.82 -7.09
C GLU A 257 -6.42 -13.63 -8.60
N ASN A 258 -6.56 -14.72 -9.37
CA ASN A 258 -6.57 -14.68 -10.84
C ASN A 258 -7.72 -13.83 -11.39
N VAL A 259 -8.91 -13.93 -10.81
CA VAL A 259 -10.07 -13.11 -11.22
C VAL A 259 -9.79 -11.64 -10.95
N MET A 260 -9.28 -11.31 -9.76
CA MET A 260 -8.96 -9.94 -9.38
C MET A 260 -7.85 -9.32 -10.25
N ILE A 261 -6.83 -10.10 -10.64
CA ILE A 261 -5.78 -9.64 -11.56
C ILE A 261 -6.37 -9.39 -12.96
N LYS A 262 -7.20 -10.30 -13.47
CA LYS A 262 -7.87 -10.11 -14.77
C LYS A 262 -8.76 -8.86 -14.78
N MET A 263 -9.49 -8.62 -13.71
CA MET A 263 -10.28 -7.39 -13.55
C MET A 263 -9.37 -6.15 -13.53
N GLY A 264 -8.24 -6.23 -12.82
CA GLY A 264 -7.23 -5.16 -12.79
C GLY A 264 -6.73 -4.80 -14.20
N LYS A 265 -6.33 -5.79 -14.98
CA LYS A 265 -5.88 -5.61 -16.38
C LYS A 265 -6.99 -5.03 -17.28
N LYS A 266 -8.22 -5.52 -17.14
CA LYS A 266 -9.37 -4.98 -17.89
C LYS A 266 -9.60 -3.50 -17.57
N ASN A 267 -9.61 -3.14 -16.30
CA ASN A 267 -9.80 -1.76 -15.86
C ASN A 267 -8.61 -0.86 -16.25
N GLN A 268 -7.38 -1.36 -16.19
CA GLN A 268 -6.20 -0.65 -16.68
C GLN A 268 -6.36 -0.29 -18.17
N LYS A 269 -6.71 -1.27 -19.01
CA LYS A 269 -6.94 -1.04 -20.44
C LYS A 269 -8.05 -0.01 -20.69
N LYS A 270 -9.19 -0.14 -19.97
CA LYS A 270 -10.31 0.83 -20.05
C LYS A 270 -9.87 2.24 -19.66
N GLN A 271 -9.18 2.39 -18.55
CA GLN A 271 -8.75 3.68 -18.05
C GLN A 271 -7.64 4.31 -18.92
N PHE A 272 -6.69 3.52 -19.42
CA PHE A 272 -5.64 4.02 -20.29
C PHE A 272 -6.18 4.47 -21.67
N ALA A 273 -7.21 3.81 -22.18
CA ALA A 273 -7.88 4.22 -23.42
C ALA A 273 -8.46 5.65 -23.35
N THR A 274 -8.76 6.16 -22.14
CA THR A 274 -9.25 7.54 -21.99
C THR A 274 -8.16 8.60 -22.18
N LEU A 275 -6.89 8.20 -22.22
CA LEU A 275 -5.78 9.14 -22.37
C LEU A 275 -5.56 9.62 -23.80
N GLY A 276 -6.10 8.89 -24.81
CA GLY A 276 -5.74 9.10 -26.21
C GLY A 276 -4.29 8.72 -26.51
N GLU A 277 -3.81 9.04 -27.68
CA GLU A 277 -2.45 8.72 -28.14
C GLU A 277 -1.71 9.99 -28.63
N GLY A 278 -0.39 9.97 -28.62
CA GLY A 278 0.46 11.04 -29.16
C GLY A 278 0.12 12.43 -28.63
N SER A 279 -0.25 13.33 -29.56
CA SER A 279 -0.58 14.73 -29.25
C SER A 279 -1.87 14.89 -28.44
N GLU A 280 -2.83 13.99 -28.56
CA GLU A 280 -4.08 14.02 -27.77
C GLU A 280 -3.79 13.75 -26.30
N LYS A 281 -2.95 12.76 -26.00
CA LYS A 281 -2.50 12.45 -24.64
C LYS A 281 -1.78 13.63 -24.01
N LEU A 282 -0.87 14.27 -24.74
CA LEU A 282 -0.18 15.47 -24.27
C LEU A 282 -1.15 16.62 -24.00
N ALA A 283 -2.08 16.89 -24.93
CA ALA A 283 -3.08 17.93 -24.77
C ALA A 283 -3.97 17.68 -23.54
N LEU A 284 -4.37 16.42 -23.29
CA LEU A 284 -5.13 16.04 -22.10
C LEU A 284 -4.33 16.31 -20.82
N ILE A 285 -3.06 15.88 -20.78
CA ILE A 285 -2.19 16.13 -19.62
C ILE A 285 -2.06 17.62 -19.36
N MET A 286 -1.79 18.43 -20.39
CA MET A 286 -1.69 19.89 -20.26
C MET A 286 -3.00 20.51 -19.76
N LYS A 287 -4.14 20.08 -20.32
CA LYS A 287 -5.47 20.54 -19.89
C LYS A 287 -5.73 20.23 -18.42
N GLU A 288 -5.51 18.98 -18.00
CA GLU A 288 -5.77 18.58 -16.62
C GLU A 288 -4.80 19.26 -15.63
N THR A 289 -3.53 19.35 -15.98
CA THR A 289 -2.52 19.97 -15.13
C THR A 289 -2.59 21.50 -15.09
N SER A 290 -3.28 22.15 -16.02
CA SER A 290 -3.54 23.60 -15.97
C SER A 290 -4.38 24.02 -14.74
N ARG A 291 -5.05 23.07 -14.09
CA ARG A 291 -5.77 23.31 -12.83
C ARG A 291 -4.87 23.29 -11.59
N CYS A 292 -3.58 22.96 -11.74
CA CYS A 292 -2.67 22.76 -10.63
C CYS A 292 -2.44 24.05 -9.84
N ILE A 293 -2.68 24.03 -8.54
CA ILE A 293 -2.41 25.14 -7.61
C ILE A 293 -1.04 25.04 -6.93
N LYS A 294 -0.18 24.12 -7.38
CA LYS A 294 1.19 23.96 -6.86
C LYS A 294 1.26 23.70 -5.35
N CYS A 295 0.30 22.92 -4.80
CA CYS A 295 0.23 22.60 -3.36
C CYS A 295 1.25 21.57 -2.90
N TYR A 296 1.99 20.91 -3.80
CA TYR A 296 2.99 19.86 -3.54
C TYR A 296 2.45 18.57 -2.90
N SER A 297 1.18 18.42 -2.58
CA SER A 297 0.62 17.21 -1.95
C SER A 297 0.96 15.92 -2.70
N CYS A 298 0.98 15.96 -4.04
CA CYS A 298 1.34 14.84 -4.89
C CYS A 298 2.84 14.45 -4.78
N ILE A 299 3.70 15.33 -4.32
CA ILE A 299 5.13 15.10 -4.08
C ILE A 299 5.36 14.64 -2.65
N GLU A 300 4.86 15.41 -1.68
CA GLU A 300 5.09 15.15 -0.26
C GLU A 300 4.52 13.80 0.20
N ASN A 301 3.45 13.33 -0.42
CA ASN A 301 2.82 12.05 -0.07
C ASN A 301 3.18 10.89 -1.02
N CYS A 302 3.96 11.14 -2.06
CA CYS A 302 4.47 10.05 -2.89
C CYS A 302 5.51 9.24 -2.11
N PRO A 303 5.35 7.91 -1.97
CA PRO A 303 6.29 7.08 -1.22
C PRO A 303 7.69 7.06 -1.87
N ILE A 304 7.76 7.25 -3.18
CA ILE A 304 9.01 7.21 -3.94
C ILE A 304 9.75 8.55 -3.91
N CYS A 305 9.06 9.66 -3.63
CA CYS A 305 9.70 10.96 -3.46
C CYS A 305 10.45 11.03 -2.11
N TYR A 306 11.78 11.01 -2.17
CA TYR A 306 12.67 11.00 -1.01
C TYR A 306 13.68 12.16 -1.00
N CYS A 307 13.81 12.90 -2.11
CA CYS A 307 14.78 13.98 -2.25
C CYS A 307 14.60 15.07 -1.18
N VAL A 308 15.68 15.46 -0.53
CA VAL A 308 15.72 16.60 0.41
C VAL A 308 15.58 17.91 -0.37
N GLU A 309 16.34 18.06 -1.46
CA GLU A 309 16.21 19.16 -2.40
C GLU A 309 15.46 18.76 -3.66
N CYS A 310 14.20 19.15 -3.72
CA CYS A 310 13.36 18.82 -4.86
C CYS A 310 13.61 19.80 -6.03
N SER A 311 13.90 19.27 -7.23
CA SER A 311 14.08 20.06 -8.44
C SER A 311 12.87 20.93 -8.77
N THR A 312 11.64 20.50 -8.39
CA THR A 312 10.44 21.32 -8.59
C THR A 312 10.36 22.56 -7.68
N LYS A 313 11.25 22.67 -6.69
CA LYS A 313 11.37 23.82 -5.79
C LYS A 313 12.53 24.75 -6.18
N LYS A 314 13.30 24.42 -7.22
CA LYS A 314 14.43 25.25 -7.68
C LYS A 314 13.95 26.37 -8.61
N PRO A 315 14.17 27.67 -8.28
CA PRO A 315 13.61 28.81 -9.01
C PRO A 315 14.01 28.88 -10.49
N HIS A 316 15.18 28.36 -10.85
CA HIS A 316 15.66 28.34 -12.24
C HIS A 316 15.02 27.24 -13.10
N LEU A 317 14.37 26.24 -12.48
CA LEU A 317 13.63 25.17 -13.17
C LEU A 317 12.11 25.40 -13.13
N VAL A 318 11.61 25.92 -12.03
CA VAL A 318 10.18 26.15 -11.81
C VAL A 318 10.01 27.51 -11.15
N ALA A 319 9.45 28.46 -11.87
CA ALA A 319 9.27 29.82 -11.37
C ALA A 319 8.43 29.86 -10.09
N PRO A 320 8.89 30.52 -9.02
CA PRO A 320 8.14 30.65 -7.79
C PRO A 320 6.92 31.57 -7.97
N GLY A 321 5.86 31.34 -7.19
CA GLY A 321 4.68 32.21 -7.15
C GLY A 321 3.75 32.13 -8.37
N ILE A 322 4.09 31.40 -9.42
CA ILE A 322 3.24 31.24 -10.61
C ILE A 322 2.25 30.09 -10.39
N ILE A 323 0.95 30.37 -10.57
CA ILE A 323 -0.15 29.42 -10.49
C ILE A 323 -1.11 29.68 -11.66
N PRO A 324 -1.42 28.66 -12.50
CA PRO A 324 -0.84 27.31 -12.48
C PRO A 324 0.66 27.34 -12.75
N PRO A 325 1.43 26.34 -12.25
CA PRO A 325 2.86 26.28 -12.58
C PRO A 325 3.04 26.07 -14.09
N ASP A 326 4.20 26.45 -14.60
CA ASP A 326 4.62 26.09 -15.94
C ASP A 326 4.67 24.56 -16.13
N PHE A 327 4.69 24.12 -17.39
CA PHE A 327 4.68 22.69 -17.69
C PHE A 327 5.94 21.97 -17.21
N MET A 328 7.05 22.68 -16.97
CA MET A 328 8.28 22.11 -16.46
C MET A 328 8.09 21.47 -15.07
N PHE A 329 7.24 22.06 -14.21
CA PHE A 329 6.87 21.46 -12.93
C PHE A 329 6.29 20.05 -13.11
N GLN A 330 5.40 19.86 -14.08
CA GLN A 330 4.78 18.56 -14.36
C GLN A 330 5.77 17.61 -15.03
N MET A 331 6.59 18.08 -15.97
CA MET A 331 7.60 17.29 -16.65
C MET A 331 8.64 16.73 -15.69
N ILE A 332 9.17 17.55 -14.77
CA ILE A 332 10.09 17.09 -13.73
C ILE A 332 9.39 16.01 -12.87
N ARG A 333 8.15 16.26 -12.49
CA ARG A 333 7.38 15.32 -11.67
C ARG A 333 7.17 13.98 -12.37
N PHE A 334 6.83 13.98 -13.65
CA PHE A 334 6.64 12.77 -14.43
C PHE A 334 7.96 12.03 -14.67
N ALA A 335 9.00 12.73 -15.08
CA ALA A 335 10.31 12.13 -15.37
C ALA A 335 10.91 11.41 -14.13
N HIS A 336 10.84 12.04 -12.95
CA HIS A 336 11.43 11.48 -11.73
C HIS A 336 10.73 10.23 -11.17
N ILE A 337 9.52 9.91 -11.65
CA ILE A 337 8.70 8.82 -11.09
C ILE A 337 8.39 7.77 -12.16
N ALA A 338 8.63 8.07 -13.40
CA ALA A 338 8.18 7.29 -14.54
C ALA A 338 8.50 5.79 -14.43
N ASP A 339 9.73 5.44 -14.05
CA ASP A 339 10.20 4.05 -13.95
C ASP A 339 9.93 3.38 -12.59
N SER A 340 9.45 4.14 -11.62
CA SER A 340 9.33 3.70 -10.21
C SER A 340 7.92 3.82 -9.65
N CYS A 341 6.94 4.24 -10.46
CA CYS A 341 5.57 4.41 -10.00
C CYS A 341 4.92 3.06 -9.66
N ILE A 342 4.57 2.88 -8.40
CA ILE A 342 3.93 1.65 -7.87
C ILE A 342 2.40 1.65 -7.96
N ASN A 343 1.80 2.60 -8.66
CA ASN A 343 0.34 2.74 -8.79
C ASN A 343 -0.40 2.85 -7.45
N CYS A 344 0.15 3.53 -6.44
CA CYS A 344 -0.48 3.65 -5.12
C CYS A 344 -1.65 4.65 -5.06
N GLY A 345 -1.75 5.57 -6.01
CA GLY A 345 -2.84 6.54 -6.13
C GLY A 345 -2.77 7.75 -5.19
N GLN A 346 -1.76 7.88 -4.32
CA GLN A 346 -1.68 8.98 -3.35
C GLN A 346 -1.65 10.36 -4.01
N CYS A 347 -0.94 10.50 -5.12
CA CYS A 347 -0.82 11.77 -5.84
C CYS A 347 -2.14 12.27 -6.45
N GLN A 348 -3.10 11.37 -6.68
CA GLN A 348 -4.46 11.73 -7.14
C GLN A 348 -5.39 11.93 -5.95
N GLU A 349 -5.37 11.01 -4.99
CA GLU A 349 -6.24 11.05 -3.81
C GLU A 349 -6.13 12.36 -3.01
N LEU A 350 -4.92 12.89 -2.90
CA LEU A 350 -4.63 14.08 -2.13
C LEU A 350 -4.58 15.35 -2.98
N CYS A 351 -4.98 15.27 -4.25
CA CYS A 351 -5.00 16.43 -5.12
C CYS A 351 -6.30 17.23 -4.89
N PRO A 352 -6.23 18.48 -4.36
CA PRO A 352 -7.44 19.27 -4.12
C PRO A 352 -8.12 19.75 -5.41
N MET A 353 -7.44 19.55 -6.56
CA MET A 353 -7.94 19.91 -7.88
C MET A 353 -8.39 18.69 -8.71
N ASP A 354 -8.47 17.52 -8.09
CA ASP A 354 -8.88 16.25 -8.72
C ASP A 354 -8.13 15.93 -10.02
N ILE A 355 -6.85 16.32 -10.12
CA ILE A 355 -6.02 15.99 -11.28
C ILE A 355 -5.72 14.49 -11.26
N PRO A 356 -5.95 13.75 -12.37
CA PRO A 356 -5.78 12.31 -12.42
C PRO A 356 -4.30 11.88 -12.50
N ASN A 357 -3.48 12.44 -11.61
CA ASN A 357 -2.02 12.23 -11.59
C ASN A 357 -1.63 10.75 -11.57
N SER A 358 -2.35 9.92 -10.79
CA SER A 358 -2.03 8.50 -10.69
C SER A 358 -2.28 7.74 -12.00
N LEU A 359 -3.21 8.21 -12.82
CA LEU A 359 -3.48 7.65 -14.14
C LEU A 359 -2.32 7.96 -15.09
N PHE A 360 -1.88 9.22 -15.13
CA PHE A 360 -0.75 9.65 -15.96
C PHE A 360 0.55 8.95 -15.60
N MET A 361 0.89 8.92 -14.30
CA MET A 361 2.10 8.28 -13.79
C MET A 361 2.13 6.78 -14.08
N HIS A 362 1.03 6.09 -13.82
CA HIS A 362 0.95 4.64 -14.02
C HIS A 362 0.98 4.26 -15.50
N ALA A 363 0.30 5.03 -16.36
CA ALA A 363 0.35 4.79 -17.80
C ALA A 363 1.78 4.96 -18.35
N GLN A 364 2.53 5.94 -17.89
CA GLN A 364 3.92 6.14 -18.26
C GLN A 364 4.82 5.01 -17.74
N GLN A 365 4.63 4.58 -16.48
CA GLN A 365 5.37 3.46 -15.91
C GLN A 365 5.16 2.17 -16.71
N VAL A 366 3.93 1.85 -17.08
CA VAL A 366 3.62 0.64 -17.85
C VAL A 366 4.26 0.66 -19.25
N GLU A 367 4.40 1.82 -19.87
CA GLU A 367 5.14 1.92 -21.14
C GLU A 367 6.65 1.67 -20.93
N LEU A 368 7.23 2.21 -19.86
CA LEU A 368 8.64 1.93 -19.54
C LEU A 368 8.87 0.46 -19.14
N GLU A 369 7.92 -0.15 -18.43
CA GLU A 369 7.96 -1.58 -18.14
C GLU A 369 8.00 -2.43 -19.42
N LYS A 370 7.18 -2.11 -20.42
CA LYS A 370 7.20 -2.80 -21.72
C LYS A 370 8.52 -2.62 -22.46
N MET A 371 9.13 -1.44 -22.37
CA MET A 371 10.38 -1.13 -23.06
C MET A 371 11.61 -1.80 -22.43
N PHE A 372 11.63 -1.90 -21.11
CA PHE A 372 12.82 -2.26 -20.33
C PHE A 372 12.66 -3.49 -19.45
N GLY A 373 11.45 -4.03 -19.28
CA GLY A 373 11.18 -5.21 -18.43
C GLY A 373 11.24 -4.96 -16.94
N HIS A 374 11.45 -3.72 -16.48
CA HIS A 374 11.55 -3.38 -15.06
C HIS A 374 10.16 -3.15 -14.44
N ILE A 375 9.84 -3.91 -13.38
CA ILE A 375 8.58 -3.79 -12.63
C ILE A 375 8.85 -3.17 -11.25
N PRO A 376 8.36 -1.95 -10.98
CA PRO A 376 8.61 -1.29 -9.71
C PRO A 376 8.14 -2.09 -8.51
N GLY A 377 9.00 -2.18 -7.49
CA GLY A 377 8.71 -2.85 -6.21
C GLY A 377 8.61 -4.36 -6.27
N GLN A 378 9.06 -5.00 -7.36
CA GLN A 378 9.08 -6.46 -7.49
C GLN A 378 10.30 -7.08 -6.81
N ASP A 379 11.44 -6.46 -6.94
CA ASP A 379 12.76 -6.91 -6.47
C ASP A 379 13.62 -5.73 -6.03
N MET A 380 14.91 -5.98 -5.76
CA MET A 380 15.89 -4.97 -5.34
C MET A 380 16.71 -4.40 -6.51
N GLU A 381 16.36 -4.72 -7.77
CA GLU A 381 17.04 -4.15 -8.93
C GLU A 381 16.75 -2.65 -9.05
N LEU A 382 17.79 -1.89 -9.39
CA LEU A 382 17.64 -0.45 -9.58
C LEU A 382 16.76 -0.13 -10.80
N PRO A 383 16.04 0.99 -10.77
CA PRO A 383 15.27 1.45 -11.93
C PRO A 383 16.17 1.72 -13.13
N VAL A 384 15.63 1.50 -14.31
CA VAL A 384 16.38 1.60 -15.58
C VAL A 384 17.03 2.96 -15.79
N LEU A 385 16.38 4.04 -15.38
CA LEU A 385 16.94 5.40 -15.50
C LEU A 385 18.12 5.64 -14.55
N ALA A 386 18.42 4.73 -13.62
CA ALA A 386 19.60 4.78 -12.76
C ALA A 386 20.87 4.18 -13.38
N PHE A 387 20.77 3.56 -14.56
CA PHE A 387 21.89 2.83 -15.21
C PHE A 387 22.69 3.62 -16.24
N ALA A 388 22.38 4.89 -16.50
CA ALA A 388 23.28 5.72 -17.31
C ALA A 388 24.55 6.00 -16.49
N GLU A 389 25.75 5.73 -17.04
CA GLU A 389 27.04 5.84 -16.31
C GLU A 389 27.21 7.17 -15.57
N GLU A 390 26.82 8.29 -16.18
CA GLU A 390 26.79 9.59 -15.52
C GLU A 390 25.63 9.77 -14.52
N ALA A 391 24.55 9.02 -14.70
CA ALA A 391 23.42 9.02 -13.77
C ALA A 391 23.67 8.09 -12.58
N ASP A 392 24.59 7.12 -12.69
CA ASP A 392 24.90 6.19 -11.62
C ASP A 392 25.56 6.91 -10.42
N GLU A 393 26.48 7.82 -10.67
CA GLU A 393 27.09 8.64 -9.62
C GLU A 393 26.07 9.62 -9.02
N ARG A 394 25.24 10.27 -9.84
CA ARG A 394 24.15 11.13 -9.37
C ARG A 394 23.02 10.34 -8.72
N ALA A 395 22.69 9.16 -9.20
CA ALA A 395 21.68 8.29 -8.58
C ALA A 395 22.19 7.74 -7.25
N ARG A 396 23.48 7.44 -7.10
CA ARG A 396 24.11 7.11 -5.82
C ARG A 396 24.07 8.30 -4.85
N LEU A 397 24.38 9.50 -5.32
CA LEU A 397 24.27 10.73 -4.53
C LEU A 397 22.82 10.99 -4.06
N HIS A 398 21.84 10.70 -4.91
CA HIS A 398 20.42 10.80 -4.55
C HIS A 398 19.89 9.59 -3.77
N ALA A 399 20.49 8.42 -3.91
CA ALA A 399 20.12 7.20 -3.20
C ALA A 399 20.63 7.16 -1.76
N THR A 400 21.76 7.76 -1.50
CA THR A 400 22.43 7.74 -0.17
C THR A 400 21.80 8.68 0.86
N GLY A 401 20.72 9.40 0.50
CA GLY A 401 19.96 10.19 1.47
C GLY A 401 20.67 11.41 2.02
N SER A 402 20.15 11.94 3.12
CA SER A 402 20.60 13.18 3.73
C SER A 402 22.10 13.23 4.13
N ASP A 403 22.73 12.09 4.37
CA ASP A 403 24.09 12.04 4.90
C ASP A 403 25.12 12.51 3.88
N MET A 404 24.97 12.13 2.59
CA MET A 404 25.88 12.63 1.54
C MET A 404 25.59 14.08 1.13
N ILE A 405 24.35 14.53 1.25
CA ILE A 405 24.02 15.94 1.04
C ILE A 405 24.60 16.76 2.19
N TYR A 406 24.58 16.21 3.40
CA TYR A 406 25.18 16.84 4.57
C TYR A 406 26.70 16.99 4.45
N GLU A 407 27.41 15.94 4.01
CA GLU A 407 28.86 15.98 3.77
C GLU A 407 29.24 16.92 2.63
N ASN A 408 28.49 16.92 1.52
CA ASN A 408 28.81 17.77 0.36
C ASN A 408 28.36 19.23 0.50
N VAL A 409 27.37 19.54 1.34
CA VAL A 409 26.86 20.91 1.55
C VAL A 409 27.46 21.55 2.81
N PHE A 410 27.80 20.75 3.82
CA PHE A 410 28.26 21.23 5.11
C PHE A 410 29.64 20.69 5.55
N GLY A 411 30.18 19.67 4.86
CA GLY A 411 31.47 19.05 5.16
C GLY A 411 32.68 19.60 4.40
N GLY A 412 32.52 20.66 3.68
CA GLY A 412 33.58 21.26 2.87
C GLY A 412 34.31 22.39 3.57
N GLU A 413 34.82 22.19 4.79
CA GLU A 413 35.86 23.00 5.39
C GLU A 413 36.80 22.11 6.18
N GLU A 414 37.87 21.63 5.50
CA GLU A 414 39.23 21.50 6.05
C GLU A 414 40.25 21.95 5.01
#